data_2e023b1c8be8ceb7aa05915774124f5f
#
_entry.id   2e023b1c8be8ceb7aa05915774124f5f
#
_cell.length_a   1.000
_cell.length_b   1.000
_cell.length_c   1.000
_cell.angle_alpha   90.00
_cell.angle_beta   90.00
_cell.angle_gamma   90.00
#
_symmetry.space_group_name_H-M   'P 1'
#
loop_
_entity.id
_entity.type
_entity.pdbx_description
1 polymer ?
#
loop_
_entity_poly.entity_id
_entity_poly.type
_entity_poly.pdbx_seq_one_letter_code
_entity_poly.pdbx_strand_id
1 'polypeptide(L)'
;MPDMEFDERYITAEYTPLDNDIEVSLRPKTMEDYIGQEKVKENLEIYIRAALKRGESLDHVLLYGPPGLGKTTLAGIVANEMGVNLRVTSGPAIEKQGDLAALLTNLSEGDVLFIDEIHRLNRSVEEVLYPAMEDNALDIIIGKGPSARSIRLDLPKFTLVGATTRAGQLSAPLRDRFGVVLRLELYSPEELAKIVKRSAGILSIGIEDDGALEIAARSRGT
;
A
#
# COMPACT_ATOMS: atom_id res chain seq x y z
N MET A 1 -9.84 -18.02 -45.04
CA MET A 1 -9.15 -18.04 -43.74
C MET A 1 -8.58 -16.64 -43.58
N PRO A 2 -9.03 -15.85 -42.62
CA PRO A 2 -8.39 -14.57 -42.32
C PRO A 2 -7.10 -14.87 -41.56
N ASP A 3 -6.00 -14.31 -42.05
CA ASP A 3 -4.71 -14.31 -41.42
C ASP A 3 -4.84 -13.67 -40.02
N MET A 4 -4.57 -14.45 -38.96
CA MET A 4 -4.33 -13.90 -37.64
C MET A 4 -2.96 -13.23 -37.69
N GLU A 5 -2.92 -11.90 -37.88
CA GLU A 5 -1.78 -11.10 -37.54
C GLU A 5 -1.51 -11.31 -36.04
N PHE A 6 -0.49 -12.08 -35.72
CA PHE A 6 0.11 -12.10 -34.39
C PHE A 6 0.69 -10.70 -34.16
N ASP A 7 0.00 -9.90 -33.38
CA ASP A 7 0.45 -8.58 -32.98
C ASP A 7 1.76 -8.75 -32.21
N GLU A 8 2.87 -8.26 -32.79
CA GLU A 8 4.25 -8.36 -32.26
C GLU A 8 4.45 -7.64 -30.89
N ARG A 9 3.37 -7.21 -30.24
CA ARG A 9 3.37 -6.36 -29.03
C ARG A 9 3.62 -7.06 -27.71
N TYR A 10 3.73 -8.39 -27.68
CA TYR A 10 3.91 -9.11 -26.41
C TYR A 10 5.34 -9.02 -25.82
N ILE A 11 6.31 -8.38 -26.49
CA ILE A 11 7.70 -8.31 -26.05
C ILE A 11 8.32 -6.94 -26.35
N THR A 12 7.67 -5.84 -26.02
CA THR A 12 8.34 -4.53 -26.02
C THR A 12 8.71 -4.16 -24.59
N ALA A 13 9.97 -3.73 -24.37
CA ALA A 13 10.45 -3.25 -23.08
C ALA A 13 9.92 -1.84 -22.74
N GLU A 14 9.13 -1.21 -23.60
CA GLU A 14 8.56 0.11 -23.40
C GLU A 14 7.17 -0.01 -22.76
N TYR A 15 7.03 0.60 -21.57
CA TYR A 15 5.79 0.67 -20.82
C TYR A 15 4.76 1.54 -21.57
N THR A 16 3.60 1.00 -21.86
CA THR A 16 2.52 1.70 -22.57
C THR A 16 1.35 2.03 -21.63
N PRO A 17 0.49 3.02 -21.96
CA PRO A 17 -0.74 3.26 -21.19
C PRO A 17 -1.64 2.03 -21.07
N LEU A 18 -1.64 1.16 -22.09
CA LEU A 18 -2.40 -0.09 -22.08
C LEU A 18 -1.89 -1.07 -20.99
N ASP A 19 -0.58 -1.10 -20.76
CA ASP A 19 0.03 -1.94 -19.72
C ASP A 19 -0.42 -1.50 -18.32
N ASN A 20 -0.63 -0.19 -18.13
CA ASN A 20 -1.16 0.35 -16.87
C ASN A 20 -2.58 -0.12 -16.61
N ASP A 21 -3.46 -0.07 -17.61
CA ASP A 21 -4.84 -0.52 -17.49
C ASP A 21 -4.92 -2.04 -17.23
N ILE A 22 -4.06 -2.81 -17.87
CA ILE A 22 -3.93 -4.25 -17.65
C ILE A 22 -3.42 -4.53 -16.23
N GLU A 23 -2.37 -3.86 -15.79
CA GLU A 23 -1.82 -4.02 -14.44
C GLU A 23 -2.86 -3.68 -13.36
N VAL A 24 -3.62 -2.59 -13.54
CA VAL A 24 -4.70 -2.20 -12.63
C VAL A 24 -5.81 -3.26 -12.60
N SER A 25 -6.13 -3.87 -13.76
CA SER A 25 -7.14 -4.92 -13.83
C SER A 25 -6.74 -6.23 -13.14
N LEU A 26 -5.43 -6.53 -13.10
CA LEU A 26 -4.89 -7.74 -12.46
C LEU A 26 -4.82 -7.62 -10.93
N ARG A 27 -4.78 -6.40 -10.38
CA ARG A 27 -4.69 -6.20 -8.93
C ARG A 27 -5.99 -6.62 -8.25
N PRO A 28 -5.95 -7.47 -7.21
CA PRO A 28 -7.14 -7.79 -6.42
C PRO A 28 -7.66 -6.52 -5.72
N LYS A 29 -8.99 -6.39 -5.70
CA LYS A 29 -9.69 -5.24 -5.10
C LYS A 29 -10.33 -5.57 -3.77
N THR A 30 -10.53 -6.84 -3.48
CA THR A 30 -11.18 -7.33 -2.25
C THR A 30 -10.26 -8.28 -1.50
N MET A 31 -10.55 -8.51 -0.23
CA MET A 31 -9.82 -9.48 0.58
C MET A 31 -10.01 -10.92 0.08
N GLU A 32 -11.18 -11.23 -0.52
CA GLU A 32 -11.47 -12.54 -1.13
C GLU A 32 -10.60 -12.81 -2.36
N ASP A 33 -10.37 -11.78 -3.20
CA ASP A 33 -9.55 -11.89 -4.40
C ASP A 33 -8.05 -12.01 -4.10
N TYR A 34 -7.64 -11.62 -2.89
CA TYR A 34 -6.24 -11.61 -2.48
C TYR A 34 -5.80 -13.01 -2.04
N ILE A 35 -4.96 -13.64 -2.85
CA ILE A 35 -4.48 -15.01 -2.64
C ILE A 35 -3.26 -15.00 -1.72
N GLY A 36 -3.22 -15.96 -0.78
CA GLY A 36 -2.13 -16.13 0.17
C GLY A 36 -2.14 -15.13 1.33
N GLN A 37 -1.07 -15.13 2.11
CA GLN A 37 -0.92 -14.26 3.30
C GLN A 37 -2.07 -14.44 4.32
N GLU A 38 -2.57 -15.64 4.53
CA GLU A 38 -3.81 -15.91 5.27
C GLU A 38 -3.82 -15.26 6.67
N LYS A 39 -2.71 -15.33 7.42
CA LYS A 39 -2.62 -14.70 8.74
C LYS A 39 -2.74 -13.17 8.70
N VAL A 40 -2.20 -12.55 7.64
CA VAL A 40 -2.28 -11.10 7.43
C VAL A 40 -3.71 -10.71 7.09
N LYS A 41 -4.38 -11.49 6.23
CA LYS A 41 -5.78 -11.29 5.84
C LYS A 41 -6.70 -11.39 7.05
N GLU A 42 -6.63 -12.50 7.79
CA GLU A 42 -7.45 -12.74 8.98
C GLU A 42 -7.32 -11.59 9.99
N ASN A 43 -6.09 -11.14 10.25
CA ASN A 43 -5.86 -10.02 11.15
C ASN A 43 -6.47 -8.72 10.61
N LEU A 44 -6.20 -8.36 9.35
CA LEU A 44 -6.75 -7.14 8.73
C LEU A 44 -8.27 -7.15 8.74
N GLU A 45 -8.92 -8.27 8.40
CA GLU A 45 -10.37 -8.40 8.42
C GLU A 45 -10.97 -8.15 9.81
N ILE A 46 -10.30 -8.63 10.88
CA ILE A 46 -10.74 -8.39 12.26
C ILE A 46 -10.69 -6.88 12.57
N TYR A 47 -9.57 -6.21 12.25
CA TYR A 47 -9.41 -4.78 12.50
C TYR A 47 -10.37 -3.93 11.67
N ILE A 48 -10.51 -4.20 10.37
CA ILE A 48 -11.43 -3.51 9.47
C ILE A 48 -12.87 -3.66 9.98
N ARG A 49 -13.29 -4.88 10.28
CA ARG A 49 -14.64 -5.18 10.79
C ARG A 49 -14.93 -4.48 12.12
N ALA A 50 -13.92 -4.42 12.99
CA ALA A 50 -14.03 -3.71 14.27
C ALA A 50 -14.17 -2.19 14.07
N ALA A 51 -13.36 -1.58 13.18
CA ALA A 51 -13.41 -0.16 12.86
C ALA A 51 -14.77 0.21 12.25
N LEU A 52 -15.23 -0.55 11.24
CA LEU A 52 -16.54 -0.34 10.61
C LEU A 52 -17.70 -0.43 11.60
N LYS A 53 -17.65 -1.40 12.53
CA LYS A 53 -18.70 -1.55 13.58
C LYS A 53 -18.76 -0.36 14.53
N ARG A 54 -17.63 0.31 14.78
CA ARG A 54 -17.55 1.51 15.61
C ARG A 54 -17.83 2.80 14.84
N GLY A 55 -17.83 2.75 13.49
CA GLY A 55 -17.90 3.93 12.62
C GLY A 55 -16.65 4.81 12.73
N GLU A 56 -15.48 4.20 12.90
CA GLU A 56 -14.20 4.87 13.09
C GLU A 56 -13.23 4.53 11.94
N SER A 57 -12.23 5.39 11.76
CA SER A 57 -11.09 5.06 10.89
C SER A 57 -10.34 3.84 11.43
N LEU A 58 -9.70 3.09 10.55
CA LEU A 58 -8.83 1.98 10.94
C LEU A 58 -7.59 2.54 11.66
N ASP A 59 -7.09 1.81 12.65
CA ASP A 59 -5.79 2.10 13.26
C ASP A 59 -4.68 2.11 12.19
N HIS A 60 -3.61 2.87 12.42
CA HIS A 60 -2.48 2.91 11.50
C HIS A 60 -1.82 1.54 11.34
N VAL A 61 -1.54 1.15 10.09
CA VAL A 61 -1.05 -0.19 9.72
C VAL A 61 0.37 -0.10 9.17
N LEU A 62 1.28 -0.92 9.67
CA LEU A 62 2.61 -1.13 9.12
C LEU A 62 2.69 -2.49 8.43
N LEU A 63 2.94 -2.47 7.12
CA LEU A 63 3.19 -3.66 6.31
C LEU A 63 4.69 -3.80 6.04
N TYR A 64 5.31 -4.91 6.45
CA TYR A 64 6.73 -5.11 6.20
C TYR A 64 7.03 -6.50 5.66
N GLY A 65 8.08 -6.59 4.87
CA GLY A 65 8.52 -7.83 4.21
C GLY A 65 9.21 -7.58 2.88
N PRO A 66 9.72 -8.62 2.23
CA PRO A 66 10.39 -8.52 0.94
C PRO A 66 9.60 -7.71 -0.11
N PRO A 67 10.25 -7.18 -1.17
CA PRO A 67 9.53 -6.53 -2.27
C PRO A 67 8.66 -7.55 -3.02
N GLY A 68 7.68 -7.08 -3.79
CA GLY A 68 6.83 -7.93 -4.63
C GLY A 68 5.68 -8.67 -3.92
N LEU A 69 5.52 -8.52 -2.60
CA LEU A 69 4.52 -9.26 -1.81
C LEU A 69 3.13 -8.61 -1.74
N GLY A 70 2.87 -7.58 -2.54
CA GLY A 70 1.54 -6.97 -2.60
C GLY A 70 1.20 -5.97 -1.49
N LYS A 71 2.19 -5.32 -0.84
CA LYS A 71 1.95 -4.30 0.20
C LYS A 71 1.05 -3.16 -0.29
N THR A 72 1.32 -2.63 -1.47
CA THR A 72 0.50 -1.58 -2.11
C THR A 72 -0.92 -2.09 -2.42
N THR A 73 -1.03 -3.34 -2.86
CA THR A 73 -2.32 -3.98 -3.14
C THR A 73 -3.15 -4.11 -1.87
N LEU A 74 -2.54 -4.55 -0.76
CA LEU A 74 -3.23 -4.63 0.53
C LEU A 74 -3.72 -3.25 1.01
N ALA A 75 -2.93 -2.18 0.83
CA ALA A 75 -3.38 -0.83 1.15
C ALA A 75 -4.61 -0.41 0.32
N GLY A 76 -4.63 -0.80 -0.96
CA GLY A 76 -5.80 -0.60 -1.83
C GLY A 76 -7.03 -1.37 -1.36
N ILE A 77 -6.85 -2.62 -0.96
CA ILE A 77 -7.93 -3.45 -0.42
C ILE A 77 -8.45 -2.84 0.89
N VAL A 78 -7.57 -2.41 1.80
CA VAL A 78 -7.99 -1.74 3.05
C VAL A 78 -8.87 -0.53 2.76
N ALA A 79 -8.47 0.35 1.83
CA ALA A 79 -9.27 1.51 1.46
C ALA A 79 -10.62 1.13 0.86
N ASN A 80 -10.64 0.10 0.01
CA ASN A 80 -11.86 -0.39 -0.62
C ASN A 80 -12.82 -1.01 0.41
N GLU A 81 -12.33 -1.86 1.30
CA GLU A 81 -13.14 -2.49 2.37
C GLU A 81 -13.67 -1.46 3.38
N MET A 82 -12.91 -0.39 3.64
CA MET A 82 -13.34 0.73 4.47
C MET A 82 -14.29 1.70 3.74
N GLY A 83 -14.42 1.60 2.41
CA GLY A 83 -15.25 2.49 1.58
C GLY A 83 -14.71 3.91 1.47
N VAL A 84 -13.40 4.11 1.52
CA VAL A 84 -12.72 5.41 1.52
C VAL A 84 -11.71 5.55 0.37
N ASN A 85 -11.18 6.76 0.16
CA ASN A 85 -10.19 6.97 -0.88
C ASN A 85 -8.79 6.52 -0.42
N LEU A 86 -8.00 6.06 -1.41
CA LEU A 86 -6.58 5.77 -1.25
C LEU A 86 -5.74 6.90 -1.84
N ARG A 87 -4.82 7.44 -1.05
CA ARG A 87 -3.73 8.31 -1.52
C ARG A 87 -2.43 7.56 -1.43
N VAL A 88 -1.71 7.50 -2.54
CA VAL A 88 -0.45 6.74 -2.65
C VAL A 88 0.72 7.70 -2.80
N THR A 89 1.75 7.49 -2.00
CA THR A 89 3.03 8.19 -2.11
C THR A 89 4.16 7.27 -1.68
N SER A 90 5.38 7.77 -1.66
CA SER A 90 6.55 7.04 -1.17
C SER A 90 7.42 7.90 -0.29
N GLY A 91 8.20 7.28 0.62
CA GLY A 91 9.15 8.00 1.47
C GLY A 91 10.08 8.92 0.69
N PRO A 92 10.72 8.45 -0.41
CA PRO A 92 11.58 9.30 -1.24
C PRO A 92 10.88 10.48 -1.92
N ALA A 93 9.57 10.39 -2.16
CA ALA A 93 8.79 11.48 -2.79
C ALA A 93 8.45 12.61 -1.81
N ILE A 94 8.60 12.38 -0.49
CA ILE A 94 8.34 13.36 0.56
C ILE A 94 9.69 13.91 1.03
N GLU A 95 10.14 14.99 0.40
CA GLU A 95 11.45 15.57 0.71
C GLU A 95 11.42 16.56 1.89
N LYS A 96 10.30 17.24 2.08
CA LYS A 96 10.13 18.34 3.04
C LYS A 96 8.89 18.13 3.89
N GLN A 97 8.88 18.74 5.07
CA GLN A 97 7.70 18.80 5.94
C GLN A 97 6.47 19.37 5.22
N GLY A 98 6.65 20.36 4.33
CA GLY A 98 5.57 20.95 3.54
C GLY A 98 4.93 20.00 2.55
N ASP A 99 5.69 19.06 1.99
CA ASP A 99 5.15 18.04 1.07
C ASP A 99 4.19 17.11 1.82
N LEU A 100 4.61 16.65 3.03
CA LEU A 100 3.75 15.83 3.88
C LEU A 100 2.53 16.62 4.36
N ALA A 101 2.70 17.87 4.79
CA ALA A 101 1.60 18.73 5.21
C ALA A 101 0.56 18.90 4.09
N ALA A 102 1.00 19.13 2.85
CA ALA A 102 0.13 19.23 1.70
C ALA A 102 -0.65 17.93 1.43
N LEU A 103 -0.02 16.77 1.59
CA LEU A 103 -0.70 15.48 1.46
C LEU A 103 -1.77 15.30 2.54
N LEU A 104 -1.43 15.56 3.80
CA LEU A 104 -2.32 15.35 4.94
C LEU A 104 -3.51 16.30 4.94
N THR A 105 -3.32 17.58 4.59
CA THR A 105 -4.41 18.57 4.51
C THR A 105 -5.38 18.35 3.35
N ASN A 106 -5.01 17.54 2.35
CA ASN A 106 -5.87 17.15 1.22
C ASN A 106 -6.58 15.81 1.43
N LEU A 107 -6.49 15.19 2.61
CA LEU A 107 -7.26 14.00 2.96
C LEU A 107 -8.69 14.38 3.34
N SER A 108 -9.61 13.46 3.10
CA SER A 108 -10.96 13.49 3.64
C SER A 108 -11.08 12.58 4.86
N GLU A 109 -12.17 12.71 5.60
CA GLU A 109 -12.44 11.87 6.78
C GLU A 109 -12.42 10.38 6.41
N GLY A 110 -11.60 9.61 7.11
CA GLY A 110 -11.44 8.18 6.92
C GLY A 110 -10.48 7.76 5.82
N ASP A 111 -9.98 8.68 4.98
CA ASP A 111 -9.08 8.34 3.86
C ASP A 111 -7.86 7.52 4.31
N VAL A 112 -7.38 6.68 3.42
CA VAL A 112 -6.12 5.92 3.60
C VAL A 112 -4.99 6.64 2.89
N LEU A 113 -3.94 6.98 3.65
CA LEU A 113 -2.66 7.44 3.10
C LEU A 113 -1.69 6.27 3.10
N PHE A 114 -1.24 5.85 1.92
CA PHE A 114 -0.22 4.83 1.76
C PHE A 114 1.15 5.47 1.48
N ILE A 115 2.15 5.13 2.31
CA ILE A 115 3.53 5.57 2.12
C ILE A 115 4.40 4.32 1.91
N ASP A 116 4.84 4.11 0.66
CA ASP A 116 5.81 3.04 0.37
C ASP A 116 7.22 3.46 0.79
N GLU A 117 8.07 2.47 1.13
CA GLU A 117 9.44 2.70 1.61
C GLU A 117 9.49 3.76 2.73
N ILE A 118 8.55 3.70 3.69
CA ILE A 118 8.39 4.70 4.76
C ILE A 118 9.65 4.88 5.60
N HIS A 119 10.53 3.88 5.68
CA HIS A 119 11.84 3.98 6.35
C HIS A 119 12.80 4.97 5.68
N ARG A 120 12.47 5.48 4.49
CA ARG A 120 13.27 6.48 3.77
C ARG A 120 12.82 7.92 4.02
N LEU A 121 11.80 8.11 4.85
CA LEU A 121 11.47 9.46 5.34
C LEU A 121 12.65 10.05 6.10
N ASN A 122 12.91 11.32 5.87
CA ASN A 122 13.91 12.03 6.68
C ASN A 122 13.32 12.37 8.05
N ARG A 123 14.18 12.54 9.04
CA ARG A 123 13.77 12.76 10.43
C ARG A 123 12.84 13.97 10.62
N SER A 124 13.08 15.05 9.86
CA SER A 124 12.24 16.25 9.98
C SER A 124 10.82 16.03 9.49
N VAL A 125 10.62 15.14 8.50
CA VAL A 125 9.31 14.72 8.02
C VAL A 125 8.64 13.79 9.02
N GLU A 126 9.39 12.83 9.60
CA GLU A 126 8.86 11.96 10.65
C GLU A 126 8.31 12.77 11.84
N GLU A 127 9.03 13.84 12.27
CA GLU A 127 8.61 14.70 13.39
C GLU A 127 7.25 15.39 13.14
N VAL A 128 6.91 15.68 11.88
CA VAL A 128 5.58 16.19 11.49
C VAL A 128 4.54 15.08 11.47
N LEU A 129 4.95 13.86 11.11
CA LEU A 129 4.04 12.72 11.03
C LEU A 129 3.54 12.25 12.41
N TYR A 130 4.35 12.40 13.45
CA TYR A 130 3.98 11.96 14.80
C TYR A 130 2.68 12.59 15.32
N PRO A 131 2.54 13.94 15.42
CA PRO A 131 1.30 14.54 15.89
C PRO A 131 0.14 14.29 14.90
N ALA A 132 0.41 14.13 13.62
CA ALA A 132 -0.62 13.77 12.65
C ALA A 132 -1.22 12.39 12.93
N MET A 133 -0.40 11.42 13.34
CA MET A 133 -0.85 10.06 13.67
C MET A 133 -1.52 9.98 15.06
N GLU A 134 -1.03 10.72 16.04
CA GLU A 134 -1.52 10.62 17.42
C GLU A 134 -2.75 11.48 17.66
N ASP A 135 -2.68 12.74 17.20
CA ASP A 135 -3.65 13.78 17.55
C ASP A 135 -4.51 14.23 16.37
N ASN A 136 -4.29 13.68 15.17
CA ASN A 136 -4.86 14.20 13.92
C ASN A 136 -4.62 15.70 13.77
N ALA A 137 -3.40 16.17 13.97
CA ALA A 137 -3.04 17.57 13.91
C ALA A 137 -1.65 17.80 13.33
N LEU A 138 -1.44 18.95 12.74
CA LEU A 138 -0.15 19.42 12.25
C LEU A 138 0.27 20.67 13.01
N ASP A 139 1.52 20.68 13.48
CA ASP A 139 2.13 21.86 14.04
C ASP A 139 3.00 22.55 12.97
N ILE A 140 2.54 23.69 12.48
CA ILE A 140 3.21 24.47 11.43
C ILE A 140 3.90 25.69 12.05
N ILE A 141 5.20 25.83 11.83
CA ILE A 141 5.94 27.01 12.28
C ILE A 141 5.90 28.07 11.17
N ILE A 142 5.28 29.21 11.47
CA ILE A 142 5.20 30.37 10.56
C ILE A 142 6.14 31.46 11.06
N GLY A 143 6.97 31.99 10.16
CA GLY A 143 7.96 33.01 10.46
C GLY A 143 9.35 32.45 10.71
N LYS A 144 10.29 33.33 11.05
CA LYS A 144 11.68 32.96 11.34
C LYS A 144 12.18 33.71 12.61
N GLY A 145 13.10 33.08 13.33
CA GLY A 145 13.72 33.66 14.52
C GLY A 145 12.75 33.82 15.70
N PRO A 146 12.99 34.80 16.60
CA PRO A 146 12.21 34.97 17.83
C PRO A 146 10.71 35.28 17.62
N SER A 147 10.31 35.70 16.42
CA SER A 147 8.91 36.00 16.06
C SER A 147 8.18 34.80 15.41
N ALA A 148 8.83 33.65 15.29
CA ALA A 148 8.20 32.44 14.79
C ALA A 148 7.03 32.03 15.70
N ARG A 149 5.90 31.68 15.09
CA ARG A 149 4.70 31.19 15.80
C ARG A 149 4.38 29.81 15.32
N SER A 150 4.04 28.91 16.24
CA SER A 150 3.45 27.62 15.89
C SER A 150 1.94 27.79 15.73
N ILE A 151 1.40 27.28 14.63
CA ILE A 151 -0.04 27.15 14.39
C ILE A 151 -0.34 25.69 14.32
N ARG A 152 -1.31 25.22 15.13
CA ARG A 152 -1.83 23.87 15.08
C ARG A 152 -3.04 23.82 14.13
N LEU A 153 -2.98 22.95 13.13
CA LEU A 153 -4.06 22.67 12.20
C LEU A 153 -4.63 21.30 12.50
N ASP A 154 -5.94 21.24 12.71
CA ASP A 154 -6.64 19.97 12.84
C ASP A 154 -6.73 19.28 11.47
N LEU A 155 -6.50 17.98 11.45
CA LEU A 155 -6.62 17.11 10.30
C LEU A 155 -7.90 16.26 10.41
N PRO A 156 -8.49 15.85 9.29
CA PRO A 156 -9.48 14.79 9.32
C PRO A 156 -8.84 13.50 9.86
N LYS A 157 -9.62 12.67 10.52
CA LYS A 157 -9.14 11.33 10.91
C LYS A 157 -8.80 10.55 9.66
N PHE A 158 -7.68 9.89 9.65
CA PHE A 158 -7.18 9.11 8.52
C PHE A 158 -6.47 7.86 8.99
N THR A 159 -6.30 6.91 8.09
CA THR A 159 -5.48 5.72 8.31
C THR A 159 -4.16 5.85 7.55
N LEU A 160 -3.04 5.80 8.26
CA LEU A 160 -1.73 5.64 7.63
C LEU A 160 -1.44 4.16 7.41
N VAL A 161 -1.19 3.76 6.17
CA VAL A 161 -0.61 2.45 5.84
C VAL A 161 0.82 2.66 5.40
N GLY A 162 1.77 2.36 6.28
CA GLY A 162 3.20 2.40 5.98
C GLY A 162 3.68 1.07 5.41
N ALA A 163 4.50 1.10 4.36
CA ALA A 163 5.13 -0.09 3.84
C ALA A 163 6.66 0.02 3.88
N THR A 164 7.33 -1.09 4.21
CA THR A 164 8.79 -1.13 4.23
C THR A 164 9.34 -2.52 3.92
N THR A 165 10.44 -2.55 3.20
CA THR A 165 11.26 -3.76 3.04
C THR A 165 12.26 -3.93 4.19
N ARG A 166 12.47 -2.90 5.00
CA ARG A 166 13.53 -2.81 6.02
C ARG A 166 12.98 -2.34 7.37
N ALA A 167 12.14 -3.16 8.01
CA ALA A 167 11.51 -2.81 9.29
C ALA A 167 12.50 -2.36 10.38
N GLY A 168 13.71 -2.92 10.40
CA GLY A 168 14.75 -2.53 11.35
C GLY A 168 15.37 -1.15 11.13
N GLN A 169 15.10 -0.48 9.99
CA GLN A 169 15.55 0.89 9.71
C GLN A 169 14.50 1.94 10.07
N LEU A 170 13.28 1.52 10.43
CA LEU A 170 12.25 2.42 10.90
C LEU A 170 12.62 2.91 12.31
N SER A 171 12.47 4.20 12.55
CA SER A 171 12.69 4.75 13.89
C SER A 171 11.71 4.14 14.90
N ALA A 172 12.18 3.89 16.13
CA ALA A 172 11.31 3.34 17.17
C ALA A 172 10.08 4.23 17.43
N PRO A 173 10.22 5.59 17.53
CA PRO A 173 9.05 6.44 17.71
C PRO A 173 8.00 6.33 16.60
N LEU A 174 8.43 6.18 15.34
CA LEU A 174 7.48 6.00 14.24
C LEU A 174 6.82 4.63 14.28
N ARG A 175 7.61 3.57 14.52
CA ARG A 175 7.10 2.20 14.58
C ARG A 175 6.04 2.03 15.68
N ASP A 176 6.29 2.62 16.85
CA ASP A 176 5.44 2.43 18.04
C ASP A 176 4.06 3.14 17.90
N ARG A 177 3.90 3.98 16.86
CA ARG A 177 2.62 4.62 16.50
C ARG A 177 1.73 3.80 15.59
N PHE A 178 2.22 2.69 15.07
CA PHE A 178 1.40 1.77 14.32
C PHE A 178 0.68 0.80 15.27
N GLY A 179 -0.65 0.88 15.31
CA GLY A 179 -1.48 -0.03 16.10
C GLY A 179 -1.51 -1.45 15.55
N VAL A 180 -1.30 -1.59 14.23
CA VAL A 180 -1.32 -2.87 13.52
C VAL A 180 -0.01 -3.07 12.77
N VAL A 181 0.76 -4.11 13.12
CA VAL A 181 2.06 -4.40 12.48
C VAL A 181 2.01 -5.80 11.89
N LEU A 182 2.10 -5.90 10.55
CA LEU A 182 1.90 -7.14 9.82
C LEU A 182 3.12 -7.47 8.96
N ARG A 183 3.61 -8.70 9.11
CA ARG A 183 4.70 -9.23 8.30
C ARG A 183 4.15 -10.02 7.12
N LEU A 184 4.57 -9.64 5.91
CA LEU A 184 4.32 -10.43 4.72
C LEU A 184 5.48 -11.43 4.51
N GLU A 185 5.12 -12.64 4.14
CA GLU A 185 6.06 -13.72 3.88
C GLU A 185 6.10 -14.06 2.39
N LEU A 186 7.16 -14.71 1.95
CA LEU A 186 7.23 -15.19 0.56
C LEU A 186 6.10 -16.17 0.30
N TYR A 187 5.51 -16.08 -0.88
CA TYR A 187 4.48 -17.01 -1.32
C TYR A 187 5.04 -18.41 -1.57
N SER A 188 4.24 -19.43 -1.27
CA SER A 188 4.53 -20.78 -1.72
C SER A 188 4.34 -20.92 -3.24
N PRO A 189 4.96 -21.92 -3.89
CA PRO A 189 4.69 -22.19 -5.30
C PRO A 189 3.21 -22.44 -5.61
N GLU A 190 2.49 -23.07 -4.69
CA GLU A 190 1.05 -23.35 -4.84
C GLU A 190 0.20 -22.08 -4.78
N GLU A 191 0.54 -21.14 -3.90
CA GLU A 191 -0.12 -19.83 -3.82
C GLU A 191 0.17 -19.02 -5.09
N LEU A 192 1.42 -18.98 -5.54
CA LEU A 192 1.80 -18.29 -6.78
C LEU A 192 1.13 -18.91 -8.00
N ALA A 193 1.02 -20.23 -8.09
CA ALA A 193 0.30 -20.89 -9.18
C ALA A 193 -1.17 -20.45 -9.23
N LYS A 194 -1.82 -20.26 -8.07
CA LYS A 194 -3.19 -19.72 -8.01
C LYS A 194 -3.24 -18.27 -8.51
N ILE A 195 -2.25 -17.44 -8.14
CA ILE A 195 -2.15 -16.04 -8.62
C ILE A 195 -1.95 -16.02 -10.14
N VAL A 196 -1.07 -16.86 -10.68
CA VAL A 196 -0.83 -16.98 -12.12
C VAL A 196 -2.11 -17.38 -12.86
N LYS A 197 -2.82 -18.41 -12.38
CA LYS A 197 -4.10 -18.85 -12.98
C LYS A 197 -5.17 -17.77 -12.93
N ARG A 198 -5.30 -17.06 -11.81
CA ARG A 198 -6.24 -15.94 -11.68
C ARG A 198 -5.91 -14.85 -12.71
N SER A 199 -4.65 -14.49 -12.85
CA SER A 199 -4.18 -13.47 -13.79
C SER A 199 -4.42 -13.91 -15.24
N ALA A 200 -4.11 -15.16 -15.57
CA ALA A 200 -4.38 -15.75 -16.89
C ALA A 200 -5.88 -15.71 -17.23
N GLY A 201 -6.75 -16.05 -16.25
CA GLY A 201 -8.20 -15.96 -16.41
C GLY A 201 -8.71 -14.55 -16.70
N ILE A 202 -8.18 -13.53 -15.99
CA ILE A 202 -8.52 -12.11 -16.25
C ILE A 202 -8.10 -11.69 -17.66
N LEU A 203 -6.93 -12.14 -18.10
CA LEU A 203 -6.39 -11.85 -19.44
C LEU A 203 -7.00 -12.73 -20.54
N SER A 204 -7.91 -13.66 -20.18
CA SER A 204 -8.49 -14.64 -21.12
C SER A 204 -7.44 -15.51 -21.81
N ILE A 205 -6.34 -15.80 -21.13
CA ILE A 205 -5.25 -16.67 -21.61
C ILE A 205 -5.40 -18.05 -20.97
N GLY A 206 -5.41 -19.11 -21.80
CA GLY A 206 -5.39 -20.49 -21.32
C GLY A 206 -4.04 -20.84 -20.70
N ILE A 207 -4.05 -21.50 -19.54
CA ILE A 207 -2.84 -22.02 -18.89
C ILE A 207 -3.13 -23.38 -18.26
N GLU A 208 -2.25 -24.34 -18.47
CA GLU A 208 -2.32 -25.65 -17.84
C GLU A 208 -1.77 -25.59 -16.40
N ASP A 209 -2.19 -26.52 -15.56
CA ASP A 209 -1.85 -26.56 -14.14
C ASP A 209 -0.37 -26.70 -13.87
N ASP A 210 0.30 -27.56 -14.64
CA ASP A 210 1.75 -27.77 -14.58
C ASP A 210 2.53 -26.55 -15.09
N GLY A 211 2.04 -25.88 -16.13
CA GLY A 211 2.62 -24.62 -16.63
C GLY A 211 2.54 -23.50 -15.59
N ALA A 212 1.40 -23.35 -14.90
CA ALA A 212 1.26 -22.37 -13.83
C ALA A 212 2.17 -22.66 -12.65
N LEU A 213 2.34 -23.93 -12.28
CA LEU A 213 3.23 -24.35 -11.20
C LEU A 213 4.71 -24.13 -11.57
N GLU A 214 5.09 -24.38 -12.81
CA GLU A 214 6.46 -24.17 -13.28
C GLU A 214 6.82 -22.67 -13.28
N ILE A 215 5.91 -21.79 -13.70
CA ILE A 215 6.09 -20.32 -13.61
C ILE A 215 6.24 -19.93 -12.14
N ALA A 216 5.37 -20.42 -11.27
CA ALA A 216 5.39 -20.13 -9.83
C ALA A 216 6.72 -20.56 -9.18
N ALA A 217 7.21 -21.76 -9.49
CA ALA A 217 8.47 -22.28 -8.94
C ALA A 217 9.69 -21.41 -9.31
N ARG A 218 9.63 -20.71 -10.46
CA ARG A 218 10.69 -19.82 -10.94
C ARG A 218 10.56 -18.37 -10.45
N SER A 219 9.45 -18.01 -9.81
CA SER A 219 9.14 -16.63 -9.37
C SER A 219 9.79 -16.24 -8.04
N ARG A 220 10.62 -17.09 -7.44
CA ARG A 220 11.36 -16.81 -6.18
C ARG A 220 10.48 -16.44 -4.98
N GLY A 221 9.21 -16.77 -5.00
CA GLY A 221 8.27 -16.48 -3.91
C GLY A 221 7.62 -15.09 -3.98
N THR A 222 7.72 -14.38 -5.12
CA THR A 222 7.12 -13.04 -5.31
C THR A 222 6.44 -12.93 -6.65
#